data_d269c44ccb1457514f67fd1a64c67a5e
#
_entry.id   d269c44ccb1457514f67fd1a64c67a5e
#
_cell.length_a   1.000
_cell.length_b   1.000
_cell.length_c   1.000
_cell.angle_alpha   90.00
_cell.angle_beta   90.00
_cell.angle_gamma   90.00
#
_symmetry.space_group_name_H-M   'P 1'
#
loop_
_entity.id
_entity.type
_entity.pdbx_description
1 polymer ?
#
loop_
_entity_poly.entity_id
_entity_poly.type
_entity_poly.pdbx_seq_one_letter_code
_entity_poly.pdbx_strand_id
1 'polypeptide(L)'
;MCIRDRLMMQYIHKHFGEKISLEDIAEQAVVSKSTALNLFRRYLHDTPVHYLLKYRLQESASLLVTTQKKVMVIAQNVGFENVDYFCKMFKKYYKMTPTEYREKHITKGLD
;
A
#
# COMPACT_ATOMS: atom_id res chain seq x y z
N MET A 1 -1.28 -13.86 16.29
CA MET A 1 -1.65 -13.76 14.86
C MET A 1 -1.70 -15.16 14.25
N CYS A 2 -2.74 -15.41 13.46
CA CYS A 2 -2.93 -16.70 12.79
C CYS A 2 -1.93 -16.85 11.63
N ILE A 3 -1.52 -18.11 11.35
CA ILE A 3 -0.59 -18.37 10.26
C ILE A 3 -1.19 -17.99 8.90
N ARG A 4 -2.51 -18.12 8.76
CA ARG A 4 -3.21 -17.74 7.52
C ARG A 4 -3.12 -16.24 7.28
N ASP A 5 -3.26 -15.43 8.33
CA ASP A 5 -3.12 -13.98 8.23
C ASP A 5 -1.71 -13.61 7.78
N ARG A 6 -0.72 -14.28 8.35
CA ARG A 6 0.68 -14.04 8.01
C ARG A 6 0.96 -14.34 6.54
N LEU A 7 0.42 -15.46 6.03
CA LEU A 7 0.61 -15.83 4.63
C LEU A 7 0.01 -14.77 3.69
N MET A 8 -1.18 -14.26 4.02
CA MET A 8 -1.83 -13.22 3.23
C MET A 8 -1.04 -11.91 3.28
N MET A 9 -0.58 -11.52 4.46
CA MET A 9 0.22 -10.30 4.62
C MET A 9 1.55 -10.38 3.86
N GLN A 10 2.22 -11.54 3.93
CA GLN A 10 3.48 -11.74 3.22
C GLN A 10 3.28 -11.64 1.71
N TYR A 11 2.18 -12.16 1.21
CA TYR A 11 1.85 -12.06 -0.22
C TYR A 11 1.67 -10.62 -0.63
N ILE A 12 0.93 -9.83 0.16
CA ILE A 12 0.74 -8.41 -0.10
C ILE A 12 2.07 -7.67 -0.10
N HIS A 13 2.91 -7.92 0.88
CA HIS A 13 4.22 -7.26 1.00
C HIS A 13 5.14 -7.60 -0.18
N LYS A 14 5.04 -8.80 -0.71
CA LYS A 14 5.88 -9.25 -1.81
C LYS A 14 5.38 -8.75 -3.17
N HIS A 15 4.06 -8.65 -3.35
CA HIS A 15 3.44 -8.38 -4.63
C HIS A 15 2.67 -7.07 -4.71
N PHE A 16 2.88 -6.15 -3.76
CA PHE A 16 2.06 -4.94 -3.66
C PHE A 16 2.11 -4.07 -4.93
N GLY A 17 3.21 -4.10 -5.68
CA GLY A 17 3.35 -3.33 -6.92
C GLY A 17 2.64 -3.95 -8.11
N GLU A 18 2.12 -5.15 -7.97
CA GLU A 18 1.44 -5.87 -9.02
C GLU A 18 -0.07 -5.73 -8.87
N LYS A 19 -0.79 -6.09 -9.92
CA LYS A 19 -2.25 -6.09 -9.88
C LYS A 19 -2.72 -7.36 -9.18
N ILE A 20 -3.05 -7.25 -7.90
CA ILE A 20 -3.52 -8.39 -7.11
C ILE A 20 -4.95 -8.16 -6.64
N SER A 21 -5.72 -9.24 -6.58
CA SER A 21 -7.12 -9.23 -6.18
C SER A 21 -7.30 -9.84 -4.81
N LEU A 22 -8.49 -9.66 -4.21
CA LEU A 22 -8.85 -10.33 -2.98
C LEU A 22 -8.76 -11.85 -3.12
N GLU A 23 -9.13 -12.37 -4.30
CA GLU A 23 -9.05 -13.80 -4.58
C GLU A 23 -7.60 -14.30 -4.52
N ASP A 24 -6.68 -13.54 -5.13
CA ASP A 24 -5.26 -13.88 -5.11
C ASP A 24 -4.73 -13.95 -3.67
N ILE A 25 -5.13 -12.99 -2.86
CA ILE A 25 -4.72 -12.95 -1.45
C ILE A 25 -5.28 -14.14 -0.67
N ALA A 26 -6.56 -14.44 -0.88
CA ALA A 26 -7.22 -15.55 -0.17
C ALA A 26 -6.61 -16.90 -0.54
N GLU A 27 -6.23 -17.07 -1.80
CA GLU A 27 -5.61 -18.32 -2.27
C GLU A 27 -4.32 -18.65 -1.53
N GLN A 28 -3.58 -17.65 -1.09
CA GLN A 28 -2.31 -17.86 -0.39
C GLN A 28 -2.50 -18.58 0.94
N ALA A 29 -3.67 -18.43 1.56
CA ALA A 29 -4.00 -19.09 2.82
C ALA A 29 -4.96 -20.26 2.61
N VAL A 30 -5.28 -20.57 1.35
CA VAL A 30 -6.22 -21.65 0.98
C VAL A 30 -7.58 -21.44 1.65
N VAL A 31 -8.10 -20.23 1.56
CA VAL A 31 -9.39 -19.85 2.14
C VAL A 31 -10.25 -19.15 1.10
N SER A 32 -11.56 -19.07 1.37
CA SER A 32 -12.47 -18.30 0.52
C SER A 32 -12.28 -16.79 0.75
N LYS A 33 -12.84 -15.98 -0.17
CA LYS A 33 -12.82 -14.52 0.00
C LYS A 33 -13.47 -14.09 1.31
N SER A 34 -14.60 -14.70 1.65
CA SER A 34 -15.32 -14.39 2.89
C SER A 34 -14.44 -14.67 4.11
N THR A 35 -13.77 -15.81 4.14
CA THR A 35 -12.89 -16.18 5.23
C THR A 35 -11.71 -15.21 5.32
N ALA A 36 -11.13 -14.82 4.17
CA ALA A 36 -10.03 -13.86 4.15
C ALA A 36 -10.45 -12.52 4.76
N LEU A 37 -11.63 -12.02 4.38
CA LEU A 37 -12.18 -10.78 4.96
C LEU A 37 -12.37 -10.89 6.46
N ASN A 38 -12.94 -12.01 6.92
CA ASN A 38 -13.19 -12.22 8.35
C ASN A 38 -11.88 -12.28 9.15
N LEU A 39 -10.87 -12.96 8.62
CA LEU A 39 -9.56 -13.05 9.28
C LEU A 39 -8.90 -11.69 9.40
N PHE A 40 -8.93 -10.89 8.33
CA PHE A 40 -8.35 -9.55 8.37
C PHE A 40 -9.08 -8.66 9.38
N ARG A 41 -10.41 -8.67 9.38
CA ARG A 41 -11.18 -7.86 10.32
C ARG A 41 -10.91 -8.27 11.75
N ARG A 42 -10.85 -9.58 12.00
CA ARG A 42 -10.71 -10.13 13.36
C ARG A 42 -9.34 -9.80 13.96
N TYR A 43 -8.28 -9.98 13.20
CA TYR A 43 -6.91 -9.86 13.73
C TYR A 43 -6.22 -8.55 13.40
N LEU A 44 -6.58 -7.90 12.30
CA LEU A 44 -5.94 -6.66 11.87
C LEU A 44 -6.89 -5.46 11.90
N HIS A 45 -8.17 -5.69 12.18
CA HIS A 45 -9.20 -4.64 12.19
C HIS A 45 -9.26 -3.87 10.88
N ASP A 46 -9.05 -4.58 9.76
CA ASP A 46 -8.95 -3.99 8.43
C ASP A 46 -9.43 -4.99 7.39
N THR A 47 -9.46 -4.58 6.13
CA THR A 47 -9.73 -5.47 5.01
C THR A 47 -8.45 -5.70 4.22
N PRO A 48 -8.32 -6.82 3.50
CA PRO A 48 -7.12 -7.05 2.67
C PRO A 48 -6.89 -5.95 1.65
N VAL A 49 -7.95 -5.45 1.00
CA VAL A 49 -7.85 -4.40 -0.01
C VAL A 49 -7.38 -3.08 0.60
N HIS A 50 -7.94 -2.71 1.76
CA HIS A 50 -7.54 -1.50 2.44
C HIS A 50 -6.11 -1.60 2.99
N TYR A 51 -5.74 -2.78 3.51
CA TYR A 51 -4.38 -3.04 3.95
C TYR A 51 -3.39 -2.86 2.80
N LEU A 52 -3.72 -3.41 1.62
CA LEU A 52 -2.90 -3.27 0.42
C LEU A 52 -2.74 -1.79 0.04
N LEU A 53 -3.84 -1.04 0.05
CA LEU A 53 -3.82 0.39 -0.26
C LEU A 53 -2.88 1.15 0.67
N LYS A 54 -2.99 0.93 1.97
CA LYS A 54 -2.13 1.59 2.95
C LYS A 54 -0.67 1.22 2.75
N TYR A 55 -0.39 -0.04 2.47
CA TYR A 55 0.96 -0.51 2.24
C TYR A 55 1.58 0.16 1.02
N ARG A 56 0.82 0.24 -0.08
CA ARG A 56 1.26 0.94 -1.29
C ARG A 56 1.60 2.40 -1.00
N LEU A 57 0.76 3.08 -0.22
CA LEU A 57 1.00 4.47 0.14
C LEU A 57 2.25 4.63 1.00
N GLN A 58 2.48 3.74 1.96
CA GLN A 58 3.68 3.76 2.78
C GLN A 58 4.94 3.58 1.95
N GLU A 59 4.91 2.64 1.00
CA GLU A 59 6.05 2.42 0.11
C GLU A 59 6.29 3.61 -0.81
N SER A 60 5.21 4.27 -1.27
CA SER A 60 5.34 5.47 -2.09
C SER A 60 5.98 6.60 -1.30
N ALA A 61 5.60 6.76 -0.03
CA ALA A 61 6.18 7.80 0.83
C ALA A 61 7.69 7.59 0.99
N SER A 62 8.11 6.35 1.16
CA SER A 62 9.53 6.01 1.24
C SER A 62 10.26 6.39 -0.05
N LEU A 63 9.69 6.04 -1.21
CA LEU A 63 10.30 6.36 -2.49
C LEU A 63 10.37 7.87 -2.76
N LEU A 64 9.38 8.63 -2.30
CA LEU A 64 9.39 10.09 -2.44
C LEU A 64 10.59 10.71 -1.74
N VAL A 65 10.98 10.16 -0.60
CA VAL A 65 12.07 10.68 0.25
C VAL A 65 13.43 10.13 -0.19
N THR A 66 13.48 8.87 -0.61
CA THR A 66 14.75 8.19 -0.90
C THR A 66 15.18 8.25 -2.37
N THR A 67 14.30 8.68 -3.27
CA THR A 67 14.60 8.75 -4.71
C THR A 67 14.19 10.10 -5.28
N GLN A 68 14.65 10.38 -6.51
CA GLN A 68 14.24 11.57 -7.25
C GLN A 68 13.26 11.22 -8.38
N LYS A 69 12.66 10.03 -8.31
CA LYS A 69 11.70 9.60 -9.33
C LYS A 69 10.48 10.51 -9.35
N LYS A 70 9.92 10.68 -10.53
CA LYS A 70 8.70 11.48 -10.68
C LYS A 70 7.53 10.82 -9.96
N VAL A 71 6.61 11.63 -9.46
CA VAL A 71 5.43 11.15 -8.74
C VAL A 71 4.66 10.10 -9.57
N MET A 72 4.50 10.35 -10.88
CA MET A 72 3.83 9.41 -11.78
C MET A 72 4.53 8.05 -11.79
N VAL A 73 5.85 8.05 -11.84
CA VAL A 73 6.64 6.81 -11.85
C VAL A 73 6.50 6.06 -10.52
N ILE A 74 6.55 6.80 -9.42
CA ILE A 74 6.38 6.21 -8.09
C ILE A 74 4.99 5.57 -7.97
N ALA A 75 3.94 6.26 -8.42
CA ALA A 75 2.59 5.71 -8.40
C ALA A 75 2.53 4.37 -9.12
N GLN A 76 3.12 4.28 -10.30
CA GLN A 76 3.17 3.03 -11.06
C GLN A 76 3.97 1.95 -10.36
N ASN A 77 5.12 2.31 -9.79
CA ASN A 77 5.99 1.35 -9.11
C ASN A 77 5.30 0.70 -7.91
N VAL A 78 4.44 1.44 -7.21
CA VAL A 78 3.75 0.89 -6.03
C VAL A 78 2.37 0.31 -6.38
N GLY A 79 2.02 0.23 -7.67
CA GLY A 79 0.83 -0.50 -8.11
C GLY A 79 -0.40 0.32 -8.39
N PHE A 80 -0.31 1.65 -8.41
CA PHE A 80 -1.43 2.50 -8.80
C PHE A 80 -1.48 2.66 -10.31
N GLU A 81 -2.62 2.34 -10.91
CA GLU A 81 -2.81 2.50 -12.35
C GLU A 81 -3.11 3.95 -12.72
N ASN A 82 -3.73 4.70 -11.80
CA ASN A 82 -4.17 6.07 -12.02
C ASN A 82 -3.45 7.00 -11.06
N VAL A 83 -2.66 7.94 -11.59
CA VAL A 83 -1.87 8.85 -10.76
C VAL A 83 -2.76 9.83 -10.00
N ASP A 84 -3.90 10.23 -10.57
CA ASP A 84 -4.83 11.15 -9.90
C ASP A 84 -5.43 10.49 -8.66
N TYR A 85 -5.81 9.22 -8.77
CA TYR A 85 -6.32 8.46 -7.64
C TYR A 85 -5.24 8.30 -6.57
N PHE A 86 -4.01 8.01 -6.99
CA PHE A 86 -2.88 7.92 -6.07
C PHE A 86 -2.69 9.21 -5.28
N CYS A 87 -2.66 10.35 -5.96
CA CYS A 87 -2.47 11.64 -5.31
C CYS A 87 -3.61 11.94 -4.33
N LYS A 88 -4.84 11.63 -4.71
CA LYS A 88 -6.01 11.82 -3.86
C LYS A 88 -5.90 10.99 -2.58
N MET A 89 -5.56 9.71 -2.73
CA MET A 89 -5.45 8.82 -1.57
C MET A 89 -4.24 9.17 -0.71
N PHE A 90 -3.13 9.56 -1.31
CA PHE A 90 -1.96 10.00 -0.57
C PHE A 90 -2.29 11.21 0.29
N LYS A 91 -2.95 12.21 -0.28
CA LYS A 91 -3.36 13.41 0.46
C LYS A 91 -4.31 13.06 1.61
N LYS A 92 -5.20 12.10 1.38
CA LYS A 92 -6.14 11.66 2.40
C LYS A 92 -5.41 11.08 3.61
N TYR A 93 -4.38 10.25 3.38
CA TYR A 93 -3.69 9.56 4.47
C TYR A 93 -2.58 10.38 5.09
N TYR A 94 -1.86 11.17 4.31
CA TYR A 94 -0.71 11.95 4.81
C TYR A 94 -1.01 13.42 5.01
N LYS A 95 -2.23 13.86 4.68
CA LYS A 95 -2.70 15.24 4.84
C LYS A 95 -1.93 16.25 3.99
N MET A 96 -1.20 15.80 3.00
CA MET A 96 -0.47 16.63 2.05
C MET A 96 -0.29 15.86 0.74
N THR A 97 -0.03 16.59 -0.34
CA THR A 97 0.20 15.95 -1.64
C THR A 97 1.56 15.23 -1.65
N PRO A 98 1.77 14.29 -2.58
CA PRO A 98 3.09 13.65 -2.70
C PRO A 98 4.22 14.64 -2.88
N THR A 99 4.02 15.69 -3.69
CA THR A 99 5.03 16.71 -3.94
C THR A 99 5.33 17.49 -2.66
N GLU A 100 4.29 17.89 -1.93
CA GLU A 100 4.46 18.58 -0.65
C GLU A 100 5.19 17.70 0.37
N TYR A 101 4.86 16.43 0.40
CA TYR A 101 5.51 15.47 1.29
C TYR A 101 7.00 15.38 0.99
N ARG A 102 7.35 15.27 -0.29
CA ARG A 102 8.75 15.19 -0.72
C ARG A 102 9.52 16.45 -0.32
N GLU A 103 8.96 17.61 -0.63
CA GLU A 103 9.60 18.89 -0.33
C GLU A 103 9.85 19.06 1.16
N LYS A 104 8.85 18.71 1.96
CA LYS A 104 8.95 18.84 3.42
C LYS A 104 10.06 17.97 3.99
N HIS A 105 10.18 16.73 3.51
CA HIS A 105 11.15 15.79 4.05
C HIS A 105 12.55 16.03 3.52
N ILE A 106 12.69 16.47 2.27
CA ILE A 106 13.99 16.81 1.70
C ILE A 106 14.56 18.04 2.39
N THR A 107 13.75 19.07 2.58
CA THR A 107 14.18 20.30 3.26
C THR A 107 14.67 19.96 4.66
N LYS A 108 13.95 19.09 5.36
CA LYS A 108 14.36 18.64 6.70
C LYS A 108 15.69 17.90 6.69
N GLY A 109 15.94 17.14 5.62
CA GLY A 109 17.18 16.37 5.49
C GLY A 109 18.39 17.23 5.16
N LEU A 110 18.18 18.43 4.64
CA LEU A 110 19.26 19.35 4.29
C LEU A 110 19.72 20.19 5.47
N ASP A 111 18.91 20.30 6.48
CA ASP A 111 19.24 21.01 7.69
C ASP A 111 19.97 20.10 8.69
#